data_b6b0be468e9936d6e988cbdd18c740ac
#
_entry.id   b6b0be468e9936d6e988cbdd18c740ac
#
_cell.length_a   1.000
_cell.length_b   1.000
_cell.length_c   1.000
_cell.angle_alpha   90.00
_cell.angle_beta   90.00
_cell.angle_gamma   90.00
#
_symmetry.space_group_name_H-M   'P 1'
#
loop_
_entity.id
_entity.type
_entity.pdbx_description
1 polymer ?
#
loop_
_entity_poly.entity_id
_entity_poly.type
_entity_poly.pdbx_seq_one_letter_code
_entity_poly.pdbx_strand_id
1 'polypeptide(L)'
;MNPEILARLQDLCKDEAAFEQLKQILNNEVQPLEQEIDRANFEVERQKALFGVITRLREPLDLEAIFQATAREVRQLLAADRVGMFRFYPDSGWDDGEFVSEDVDPTFPSAIAQKVHDHCFGEQFAVHYQRGRVQAVADIYNAGLSDCHIQVLSQFQVRANLVVPLLQGQNLWGLLCIHQCRAPRQWQETEIEFVNQIANHLGVALKHAELMLELRAEIAERQQAEQRAQSLNQGLRQAIVELTAVNKELEAFSYSVSHDLRAPLRSIDGFSQALLEDCIDQLDSIGQDYLKRIRSATQRMGQLIDDLLNLSRVTRSDMQMEEVDLSQLTSRICTDLQRSQPQRQVEFVIQSGLCDRGDPHMLQILLENLMQNAWKFTSRNPQAKIEFGAIAQSSGIPVYFVRDNGVGFDMAYNNKLFKPFQRLHGMQEFPGNGIGLATAQRVVRRHGGRVWAEGMVGQGATFFFTIAEEEVGT
;
A
#
# COMPACT_ATOMS: atom_id res chain seq x y z
N MET A 1 67.95 23.63 -21.67
CA MET A 1 68.64 23.39 -22.99
C MET A 1 69.64 22.28 -22.86
N ASN A 2 69.69 21.31 -23.79
CA ASN A 2 70.52 20.12 -23.72
C ASN A 2 72.03 20.55 -23.92
N PRO A 3 72.98 20.15 -23.04
CA PRO A 3 74.38 20.47 -23.13
C PRO A 3 75.03 20.09 -24.47
N GLU A 4 74.59 19.00 -25.08
CA GLU A 4 75.12 18.56 -26.40
C GLU A 4 74.71 19.50 -27.54
N ILE A 5 73.49 20.11 -27.43
CA ILE A 5 73.01 21.08 -28.42
C ILE A 5 73.82 22.39 -28.31
N LEU A 6 74.12 22.81 -27.06
CA LEU A 6 74.95 23.96 -26.79
C LEU A 6 76.35 23.81 -27.34
N ALA A 7 76.97 22.66 -27.14
CA ALA A 7 78.34 22.37 -27.66
C ALA A 7 78.40 22.39 -29.21
N ARG A 8 77.34 21.80 -29.87
CA ARG A 8 77.20 21.83 -31.33
C ARG A 8 77.00 23.23 -31.90
N LEU A 9 76.21 24.06 -31.17
CA LEU A 9 76.00 25.46 -31.57
C LEU A 9 77.21 26.31 -31.41
N GLN A 10 78.05 26.05 -30.39
CA GLN A 10 79.32 26.70 -30.18
C GLN A 10 80.32 26.38 -31.28
N ASP A 11 80.35 25.13 -31.76
CA ASP A 11 81.26 24.72 -32.88
C ASP A 11 80.81 25.31 -34.24
N LEU A 12 79.58 25.71 -34.38
CA LEU A 12 79.00 26.29 -35.61
C LEU A 12 79.12 27.83 -35.66
N CYS A 13 79.45 28.48 -34.54
CA CYS A 13 79.52 29.92 -34.47
C CYS A 13 80.97 30.39 -34.84
N LYS A 14 81.10 31.49 -35.61
CA LYS A 14 82.34 32.04 -36.10
C LYS A 14 83.16 32.76 -35.00
N ASP A 15 82.51 33.23 -33.98
CA ASP A 15 83.09 33.88 -32.83
C ASP A 15 82.15 33.78 -31.59
N GLU A 16 82.74 34.12 -30.41
CA GLU A 16 82.00 34.02 -29.12
C GLU A 16 80.83 35.00 -29.00
N ALA A 17 80.87 36.15 -29.67
CA ALA A 17 79.83 37.13 -29.70
C ALA A 17 78.57 36.62 -30.46
N ALA A 18 78.82 35.94 -31.58
CA ALA A 18 77.71 35.28 -32.34
C ALA A 18 77.10 34.11 -31.57
N PHE A 19 77.93 33.38 -30.79
CA PHE A 19 77.41 32.31 -29.93
C PHE A 19 76.48 32.84 -28.79
N GLU A 20 76.93 33.91 -28.11
CA GLU A 20 76.16 34.55 -27.03
C GLU A 20 74.90 35.22 -27.57
N GLN A 21 74.89 35.81 -28.76
CA GLN A 21 73.67 36.30 -29.42
C GLN A 21 72.70 35.17 -29.73
N LEU A 22 73.16 34.05 -30.27
CA LEU A 22 72.33 32.89 -30.59
C LEU A 22 71.76 32.28 -29.34
N LYS A 23 72.51 32.16 -28.28
CA LYS A 23 72.11 31.68 -26.98
C LYS A 23 71.05 32.60 -26.36
N GLN A 24 71.16 33.90 -26.54
CA GLN A 24 70.18 34.88 -26.08
C GLN A 24 68.88 34.80 -26.85
N ILE A 25 68.86 34.60 -28.16
CA ILE A 25 67.73 34.34 -29.00
C ILE A 25 67.03 33.02 -28.58
N LEU A 26 67.83 31.96 -28.41
CA LEU A 26 67.31 30.67 -27.95
C LEU A 26 66.60 30.75 -26.59
N ASN A 27 67.17 31.47 -25.65
CA ASN A 27 66.57 31.62 -24.33
C ASN A 27 65.40 32.57 -24.29
N ASN A 28 65.41 33.63 -25.10
CA ASN A 28 64.36 34.64 -25.05
C ASN A 28 63.18 34.36 -25.99
N GLU A 29 63.39 33.64 -27.09
CA GLU A 29 62.32 33.41 -28.08
C GLU A 29 61.94 31.93 -28.23
N VAL A 30 62.91 31.00 -28.19
CA VAL A 30 62.58 29.56 -28.42
C VAL A 30 62.10 28.87 -27.15
N GLN A 31 62.77 29.10 -26.00
CA GLN A 31 62.33 28.48 -24.74
C GLN A 31 60.88 28.86 -24.30
N PRO A 32 60.43 30.12 -24.42
CA PRO A 32 59.07 30.47 -24.14
C PRO A 32 58.07 29.78 -25.06
N LEU A 33 58.38 29.64 -26.37
CA LEU A 33 57.55 28.95 -27.33
C LEU A 33 57.48 27.43 -27.06
N GLU A 34 58.58 26.78 -26.69
CA GLU A 34 58.57 25.38 -26.27
C GLU A 34 57.67 25.18 -25.04
N GLN A 35 57.76 26.07 -24.03
CA GLN A 35 56.92 26.03 -22.85
C GLN A 35 55.41 26.24 -23.19
N GLU A 36 55.15 27.12 -24.17
CA GLU A 36 53.76 27.36 -24.61
C GLU A 36 53.16 26.18 -25.36
N ILE A 37 53.97 25.52 -26.21
CA ILE A 37 53.59 24.29 -26.91
C ILE A 37 53.38 23.14 -25.91
N ASP A 38 54.24 22.94 -24.93
CA ASP A 38 54.09 21.91 -23.92
C ASP A 38 52.86 22.15 -23.07
N ARG A 39 52.55 23.40 -22.72
CA ARG A 39 51.34 23.80 -22.03
C ARG A 39 50.06 23.52 -22.85
N ALA A 40 50.11 23.85 -24.14
CA ALA A 40 48.95 23.59 -25.04
C ALA A 40 48.74 22.08 -25.23
N ASN A 41 49.81 21.30 -25.38
CA ASN A 41 49.71 19.83 -25.48
C ASN A 41 49.15 19.22 -24.21
N PHE A 42 49.61 19.67 -23.04
CA PHE A 42 49.05 19.20 -21.75
C PHE A 42 47.56 19.50 -21.64
N GLU A 43 47.11 20.69 -22.08
CA GLU A 43 45.71 21.10 -22.07
C GLU A 43 44.85 20.21 -22.97
N VAL A 44 45.33 19.85 -24.15
CA VAL A 44 44.64 18.93 -25.08
C VAL A 44 44.50 17.54 -24.49
N GLU A 45 45.58 16.98 -23.93
CA GLU A 45 45.52 15.65 -23.28
C GLU A 45 44.65 15.66 -22.01
N ARG A 46 44.69 16.74 -21.24
CA ARG A 46 43.78 16.96 -20.11
C ARG A 46 42.32 16.89 -20.54
N GLN A 47 41.93 17.60 -21.60
CA GLN A 47 40.57 17.59 -22.13
C GLN A 47 40.15 16.21 -22.63
N LYS A 48 41.05 15.47 -23.29
CA LYS A 48 40.81 14.09 -23.73
C LYS A 48 40.54 13.16 -22.54
N ALA A 49 41.32 13.24 -21.47
CA ALA A 49 41.11 12.42 -20.27
C ALA A 49 39.77 12.73 -19.59
N LEU A 50 39.43 14.00 -19.42
CA LEU A 50 38.13 14.42 -18.89
C LEU A 50 36.97 13.90 -19.74
N PHE A 51 37.07 14.04 -21.08
CA PHE A 51 36.05 13.56 -22.01
C PHE A 51 35.93 12.03 -21.95
N GLY A 52 37.03 11.31 -21.81
CA GLY A 52 37.08 9.85 -21.62
C GLY A 52 36.29 9.39 -20.38
N VAL A 53 36.48 10.05 -19.25
CA VAL A 53 35.72 9.76 -18.01
C VAL A 53 34.24 10.04 -18.22
N ILE A 54 33.88 11.21 -18.75
CA ILE A 54 32.47 11.61 -19.01
C ILE A 54 31.76 10.62 -19.96
N THR A 55 32.48 10.15 -21.01
CA THR A 55 31.89 9.23 -21.99
C THR A 55 31.60 7.87 -21.37
N ARG A 56 32.51 7.36 -20.55
CA ARG A 56 32.34 6.08 -19.84
C ARG A 56 31.18 6.11 -18.83
N LEU A 57 30.79 7.30 -18.32
CA LEU A 57 29.61 7.47 -17.46
C LEU A 57 28.27 7.25 -18.18
N ARG A 58 28.26 7.20 -19.53
CA ARG A 58 27.06 6.98 -20.33
C ARG A 58 26.80 5.51 -20.68
N GLU A 59 27.78 4.63 -20.45
CA GLU A 59 27.65 3.19 -20.65
C GLU A 59 27.14 2.50 -19.36
N PRO A 60 26.73 1.20 -19.40
CA PRO A 60 26.33 0.49 -18.18
C PRO A 60 27.41 0.63 -17.12
N LEU A 61 27.07 1.22 -15.99
CA LEU A 61 28.00 1.67 -14.95
C LEU A 61 28.76 0.49 -14.34
N ASP A 62 29.93 0.20 -14.89
CA ASP A 62 30.96 -0.59 -14.26
C ASP A 62 31.94 0.37 -13.57
N LEU A 63 31.72 0.65 -12.28
CA LEU A 63 32.57 1.55 -11.49
C LEU A 63 34.02 1.08 -11.43
N GLU A 64 34.23 -0.23 -11.41
CA GLU A 64 35.59 -0.80 -11.35
C GLU A 64 36.35 -0.49 -12.65
N ALA A 65 35.71 -0.70 -13.79
CA ALA A 65 36.31 -0.35 -15.09
C ALA A 65 36.57 1.16 -15.24
N ILE A 66 35.63 2.01 -14.74
CA ILE A 66 35.80 3.46 -14.76
C ILE A 66 36.99 3.87 -13.89
N PHE A 67 37.10 3.36 -12.67
CA PHE A 67 38.19 3.65 -11.76
C PHE A 67 39.55 3.22 -12.33
N GLN A 68 39.64 2.00 -12.85
CA GLN A 68 40.86 1.47 -13.43
C GLN A 68 41.36 2.27 -14.64
N ALA A 69 40.45 2.63 -15.53
CA ALA A 69 40.78 3.46 -16.69
C ALA A 69 41.23 4.85 -16.28
N THR A 70 40.52 5.46 -15.32
CA THR A 70 40.82 6.79 -14.79
C THR A 70 42.19 6.80 -14.08
N ALA A 71 42.46 5.79 -13.25
CA ALA A 71 43.77 5.68 -12.57
C ALA A 71 44.91 5.65 -13.57
N ARG A 72 44.80 4.87 -14.66
CA ARG A 72 45.80 4.75 -15.72
C ARG A 72 46.00 6.08 -16.46
N GLU A 73 44.93 6.71 -16.91
CA GLU A 73 44.98 7.96 -17.66
C GLU A 73 45.60 9.09 -16.84
N VAL A 74 45.16 9.25 -15.58
CA VAL A 74 45.67 10.28 -14.68
C VAL A 74 47.15 10.03 -14.37
N ARG A 75 47.57 8.76 -14.14
CA ARG A 75 48.97 8.43 -13.87
C ARG A 75 49.87 8.78 -15.06
N GLN A 76 49.43 8.42 -16.27
CA GLN A 76 50.19 8.71 -17.50
C GLN A 76 50.30 10.21 -17.75
N LEU A 77 49.20 10.95 -17.64
CA LEU A 77 49.17 12.39 -17.91
C LEU A 77 50.01 13.18 -16.92
N LEU A 78 49.97 12.82 -15.63
CA LEU A 78 50.74 13.49 -14.59
C LEU A 78 52.16 12.94 -14.45
N ALA A 79 52.54 11.88 -15.19
CA ALA A 79 53.78 11.15 -15.00
C ALA A 79 54.01 10.79 -13.53
N ALA A 80 52.98 10.38 -12.82
CA ALA A 80 53.04 9.98 -11.43
C ALA A 80 53.45 8.51 -11.28
N ASP A 81 53.99 8.14 -10.12
CA ASP A 81 54.39 6.76 -9.85
C ASP A 81 53.20 5.85 -9.51
N ARG A 82 52.15 6.38 -8.84
CA ARG A 82 50.92 5.67 -8.54
C ARG A 82 49.73 6.62 -8.54
N VAL A 83 48.60 6.14 -9.06
CA VAL A 83 47.29 6.75 -8.89
C VAL A 83 46.31 5.67 -8.42
N GLY A 84 45.57 5.92 -7.34
CA GLY A 84 44.66 4.96 -6.79
C GLY A 84 43.42 5.58 -6.19
N MET A 85 42.33 4.83 -6.20
CA MET A 85 41.05 5.13 -5.53
C MET A 85 41.03 4.38 -4.20
N PHE A 86 41.05 5.13 -3.12
CA PHE A 86 40.93 4.64 -1.76
C PHE A 86 39.48 4.77 -1.30
N ARG A 87 38.89 3.70 -0.78
CA ARG A 87 37.52 3.66 -0.25
C ARG A 87 37.57 3.46 1.26
N PHE A 88 36.81 4.29 2.00
CA PHE A 88 36.60 4.08 3.43
C PHE A 88 35.58 2.97 3.67
N TYR A 89 35.76 2.20 4.74
CA TYR A 89 34.76 1.23 5.17
C TYR A 89 33.59 1.96 5.81
N PRO A 90 32.32 1.52 5.53
CA PRO A 90 31.16 2.00 6.25
C PRO A 90 31.38 1.83 7.77
N ASP A 91 30.92 2.81 8.54
CA ASP A 91 30.94 2.80 10.01
C ASP A 91 32.34 2.78 10.67
N SER A 92 33.43 2.95 9.90
CA SER A 92 34.79 3.03 10.43
C SER A 92 35.18 4.42 11.01
N GLY A 93 34.32 5.44 10.91
CA GLY A 93 34.66 6.81 11.26
C GLY A 93 35.74 7.43 10.34
N TRP A 94 35.95 6.86 9.15
CA TRP A 94 37.02 7.17 8.17
C TRP A 94 38.42 6.80 8.62
N ASP A 95 38.55 5.95 9.64
CA ASP A 95 39.88 5.47 10.09
C ASP A 95 40.39 4.32 9.23
N ASP A 96 39.46 3.49 8.72
CA ASP A 96 39.80 2.26 7.99
C ASP A 96 39.34 2.31 6.55
N GLY A 97 40.11 1.71 5.66
CA GLY A 97 39.77 1.61 4.25
C GLY A 97 40.75 0.76 3.46
N GLU A 98 40.56 0.74 2.15
CA GLU A 98 41.41 -0.02 1.20
C GLU A 98 41.45 0.65 -0.16
N PHE A 99 42.53 0.38 -0.91
CA PHE A 99 42.58 0.75 -2.32
C PHE A 99 41.73 -0.23 -3.14
N VAL A 100 40.66 0.29 -3.78
CA VAL A 100 39.75 -0.49 -4.62
C VAL A 100 40.16 -0.50 -6.09
N SER A 101 41.00 0.45 -6.51
CA SER A 101 41.56 0.52 -7.86
C SER A 101 42.87 1.27 -7.83
N GLU A 102 43.85 0.85 -8.63
CA GLU A 102 45.12 1.59 -8.81
C GLU A 102 45.72 1.32 -10.19
N ASP A 103 46.52 2.28 -10.65
CA ASP A 103 47.53 2.09 -11.66
C ASP A 103 48.88 2.54 -11.07
N VAL A 104 49.87 1.64 -11.07
CA VAL A 104 51.17 1.85 -10.41
C VAL A 104 52.31 1.48 -11.36
N ASP A 105 53.43 2.26 -11.30
CA ASP A 105 54.65 1.91 -12.01
C ASP A 105 55.17 0.55 -11.49
N PRO A 106 55.51 -0.41 -12.38
CA PRO A 106 55.91 -1.75 -11.99
C PRO A 106 57.09 -1.84 -11.02
N THR A 107 57.85 -0.74 -10.82
CA THR A 107 58.98 -0.68 -9.87
C THR A 107 58.54 -0.55 -8.41
N PHE A 108 57.25 -0.25 -8.17
CA PHE A 108 56.68 -0.10 -6.83
C PHE A 108 55.65 -1.21 -6.53
N PRO A 109 55.52 -1.60 -5.25
CA PRO A 109 54.53 -2.60 -4.86
C PRO A 109 53.12 -2.08 -5.02
N SER A 110 52.16 -2.97 -5.35
CA SER A 110 50.73 -2.67 -5.40
C SER A 110 50.19 -2.39 -4.00
N ALA A 111 49.29 -1.42 -3.92
CA ALA A 111 48.52 -1.09 -2.72
C ALA A 111 47.12 -1.74 -2.71
N ILE A 112 46.71 -2.41 -3.80
CA ILE A 112 45.41 -3.05 -3.93
C ILE A 112 45.15 -4.05 -2.79
N ALA A 113 43.97 -4.01 -2.21
CA ALA A 113 43.50 -4.90 -1.14
C ALA A 113 44.33 -4.83 0.17
N GLN A 114 45.27 -3.89 0.30
CA GLN A 114 45.93 -3.63 1.58
C GLN A 114 44.95 -2.82 2.46
N LYS A 115 44.66 -3.35 3.64
CA LYS A 115 43.86 -2.64 4.64
C LYS A 115 44.71 -1.54 5.24
N VAL A 116 44.24 -0.33 5.19
CA VAL A 116 44.89 0.85 5.74
C VAL A 116 44.10 1.31 6.95
N HIS A 117 44.81 1.51 8.06
CA HIS A 117 44.28 2.11 9.27
C HIS A 117 44.98 3.41 9.53
N ASP A 118 44.27 4.52 9.53
CA ASP A 118 44.80 5.87 9.79
C ASP A 118 43.87 6.62 10.73
N HIS A 119 43.99 6.34 12.03
CA HIS A 119 43.21 6.97 13.07
C HIS A 119 43.32 8.51 13.07
N CYS A 120 44.54 9.04 12.72
CA CYS A 120 44.72 10.47 12.63
C CYS A 120 43.90 11.13 11.52
N PHE A 121 43.59 10.39 10.45
CA PHE A 121 42.79 10.91 9.35
C PHE A 121 41.32 11.13 9.77
N GLY A 122 40.70 10.14 10.37
CA GLY A 122 39.27 10.18 10.77
C GLY A 122 39.02 11.32 11.75
N GLU A 123 39.81 11.41 12.81
CA GLU A 123 39.61 12.43 13.85
C GLU A 123 39.87 13.86 13.38
N GLN A 124 40.91 14.08 12.58
CA GLN A 124 41.42 15.43 12.32
C GLN A 124 41.10 15.95 10.94
N PHE A 125 41.01 15.08 9.92
CA PHE A 125 41.01 15.52 8.53
C PHE A 125 39.77 15.20 7.76
N ALA A 126 39.02 14.14 8.07
CA ALA A 126 37.88 13.67 7.32
C ALA A 126 36.83 14.77 7.07
N VAL A 127 36.52 15.58 8.09
CA VAL A 127 35.52 16.69 7.98
C VAL A 127 35.97 17.75 6.95
N HIS A 128 37.24 17.96 6.82
CA HIS A 128 37.79 18.91 5.83
C HIS A 128 37.65 18.37 4.40
N TYR A 129 37.94 17.07 4.21
CA TYR A 129 37.75 16.40 2.91
C TYR A 129 36.25 16.30 2.51
N GLN A 130 35.36 16.10 3.46
CA GLN A 130 33.91 16.21 3.19
C GLN A 130 33.49 17.58 2.64
N ARG A 131 34.22 18.65 3.05
CA ARG A 131 34.00 20.01 2.55
C ARG A 131 34.78 20.33 1.26
N GLY A 132 35.37 19.32 0.63
CA GLY A 132 36.07 19.47 -0.63
C GLY A 132 37.54 19.90 -0.51
N ARG A 133 38.19 19.76 0.67
CA ARG A 133 39.62 20.07 0.80
C ARG A 133 40.46 19.18 -0.12
N VAL A 134 41.31 19.80 -0.92
CA VAL A 134 42.39 19.15 -1.66
C VAL A 134 43.69 19.33 -0.90
N GLN A 135 44.49 18.29 -0.80
CA GLN A 135 45.78 18.36 -0.13
C GLN A 135 46.93 17.98 -1.10
N ALA A 136 47.82 18.92 -1.33
CA ALA A 136 49.02 18.73 -2.11
C ALA A 136 50.23 18.83 -1.21
N VAL A 137 51.01 17.76 -1.09
CA VAL A 137 52.20 17.65 -0.24
C VAL A 137 53.42 17.38 -1.13
N ALA A 138 54.37 18.30 -1.12
CA ALA A 138 55.58 18.21 -1.95
C ALA A 138 56.63 17.21 -1.42
N ASP A 139 56.70 17.04 -0.12
CA ASP A 139 57.56 16.05 0.57
C ASP A 139 56.94 15.71 1.91
N ILE A 140 56.52 14.45 2.10
CA ILE A 140 55.80 14.00 3.31
C ILE A 140 56.64 14.15 4.59
N TYR A 141 57.96 14.12 4.48
CA TYR A 141 58.85 14.24 5.63
C TYR A 141 59.12 15.70 6.05
N ASN A 142 58.82 16.66 5.19
CA ASN A 142 59.06 18.08 5.41
C ASN A 142 57.79 18.94 5.45
N ALA A 143 56.61 18.32 5.44
CA ALA A 143 55.32 19.02 5.37
C ALA A 143 54.60 19.23 6.72
N GLY A 144 55.22 18.83 7.83
CA GLY A 144 54.59 18.93 9.16
C GLY A 144 53.40 18.01 9.37
N LEU A 145 53.36 16.86 8.67
CA LEU A 145 52.35 15.82 8.87
C LEU A 145 52.61 15.11 10.21
N SER A 146 51.58 14.51 10.80
CA SER A 146 51.71 13.67 12.00
C SER A 146 52.53 12.42 11.72
N ASP A 147 53.29 11.95 12.70
CA ASP A 147 54.16 10.77 12.57
C ASP A 147 53.35 9.54 12.14
N CYS A 148 52.14 9.37 12.66
CA CYS A 148 51.25 8.28 12.31
C CYS A 148 50.85 8.32 10.81
N HIS A 149 50.54 9.48 10.28
CA HIS A 149 50.18 9.64 8.86
C HIS A 149 51.42 9.43 7.95
N ILE A 150 52.61 9.91 8.36
CA ILE A 150 53.88 9.65 7.67
C ILE A 150 54.16 8.14 7.63
N GLN A 151 53.91 7.43 8.73
CA GLN A 151 54.10 5.98 8.80
C GLN A 151 53.17 5.22 7.82
N VAL A 152 51.92 5.62 7.71
CA VAL A 152 50.99 5.05 6.73
C VAL A 152 51.48 5.29 5.30
N LEU A 153 51.82 6.53 4.94
CA LEU A 153 52.27 6.87 3.59
C LEU A 153 53.62 6.20 3.23
N SER A 154 54.54 6.05 4.20
CA SER A 154 55.83 5.41 4.00
C SER A 154 55.74 3.92 3.68
N GLN A 155 54.69 3.22 4.13
CA GLN A 155 54.43 1.81 3.76
C GLN A 155 54.28 1.66 2.24
N PHE A 156 53.73 2.68 1.60
CA PHE A 156 53.53 2.74 0.15
C PHE A 156 54.66 3.45 -0.59
N GLN A 157 55.78 3.74 0.09
CA GLN A 157 56.97 4.44 -0.43
C GLN A 157 56.66 5.83 -0.98
N VAL A 158 55.64 6.50 -0.46
CA VAL A 158 55.24 7.83 -0.93
C VAL A 158 56.25 8.89 -0.49
N ARG A 159 56.65 9.76 -1.41
CA ARG A 159 57.50 10.95 -1.15
C ARG A 159 56.72 12.25 -1.29
N ALA A 160 55.88 12.35 -2.33
CA ALA A 160 54.98 13.47 -2.50
C ALA A 160 53.57 12.93 -2.75
N ASN A 161 52.54 13.64 -2.27
CA ASN A 161 51.19 13.20 -2.28
C ASN A 161 50.23 14.32 -2.70
N LEU A 162 49.31 14.02 -3.66
CA LEU A 162 48.17 14.85 -3.99
C LEU A 162 46.92 14.03 -3.74
N VAL A 163 46.04 14.49 -2.81
CA VAL A 163 44.84 13.79 -2.41
C VAL A 163 43.63 14.68 -2.63
N VAL A 164 42.62 14.13 -3.31
CA VAL A 164 41.35 14.78 -3.62
C VAL A 164 40.21 13.90 -3.14
N PRO A 165 39.20 14.46 -2.46
CA PRO A 165 38.03 13.68 -2.00
C PRO A 165 37.19 13.17 -3.14
N LEU A 166 36.72 11.94 -3.03
CA LEU A 166 35.63 11.36 -3.83
C LEU A 166 34.35 11.48 -3.05
N LEU A 167 33.53 12.45 -3.44
CA LEU A 167 32.28 12.78 -2.76
C LEU A 167 31.08 12.11 -3.47
N GLN A 168 30.31 11.34 -2.72
CA GLN A 168 29.02 10.78 -3.15
C GLN A 168 27.90 11.67 -2.60
N GLY A 169 27.49 12.68 -3.34
CA GLY A 169 26.67 13.75 -2.82
C GLY A 169 27.41 14.58 -1.78
N GLN A 170 26.97 14.53 -0.51
CA GLN A 170 27.63 15.20 0.62
C GLN A 170 28.51 14.25 1.45
N ASN A 171 28.51 12.96 1.14
CA ASN A 171 29.24 11.96 1.90
C ASN A 171 30.62 11.73 1.31
N LEU A 172 31.65 11.68 2.17
CA LEU A 172 33.00 11.29 1.79
C LEU A 172 33.01 9.77 1.58
N TRP A 173 33.00 9.34 0.31
CA TRP A 173 33.09 7.93 -0.06
C TRP A 173 34.51 7.40 0.01
N GLY A 174 35.47 8.22 -0.42
CA GLY A 174 36.84 7.82 -0.51
C GLY A 174 37.75 8.96 -0.96
N LEU A 175 38.95 8.61 -1.42
CA LEU A 175 39.95 9.54 -1.86
C LEU A 175 40.52 9.12 -3.22
N LEU A 176 40.78 10.07 -4.10
CA LEU A 176 41.66 9.92 -5.25
C LEU A 176 43.06 10.33 -4.83
N CYS A 177 43.99 9.37 -4.79
CA CYS A 177 45.34 9.54 -4.32
C CYS A 177 46.34 9.48 -5.49
N ILE A 178 47.15 10.50 -5.65
CA ILE A 178 48.26 10.59 -6.63
C ILE A 178 49.55 10.64 -5.87
N HIS A 179 50.42 9.62 -6.04
CA HIS A 179 51.64 9.46 -5.31
C HIS A 179 52.86 9.60 -6.25
N GLN A 180 53.83 10.40 -5.81
CA GLN A 180 55.17 10.35 -6.31
C GLN A 180 56.05 9.61 -5.29
N CYS A 181 56.68 8.52 -5.71
CA CYS A 181 57.44 7.64 -4.82
C CYS A 181 58.97 7.84 -4.93
N ARG A 182 59.47 8.26 -6.09
CA ARG A 182 60.93 8.40 -6.35
C ARG A 182 61.56 9.59 -5.64
N ALA A 183 60.91 10.76 -5.64
CA ALA A 183 61.45 12.00 -5.15
C ALA A 183 60.33 12.97 -4.71
N PRO A 184 60.68 14.04 -3.95
CA PRO A 184 59.76 15.14 -3.71
C PRO A 184 59.31 15.77 -5.03
N ARG A 185 58.05 16.26 -5.07
CA ARG A 185 57.42 16.88 -6.25
C ARG A 185 56.61 18.11 -5.86
N GLN A 186 56.85 19.22 -6.52
CA GLN A 186 55.98 20.39 -6.45
C GLN A 186 54.79 20.18 -7.40
N TRP A 187 53.61 20.21 -6.85
CA TRP A 187 52.37 20.08 -7.63
C TRP A 187 51.98 21.42 -8.23
N GLN A 188 51.74 21.44 -9.55
CA GLN A 188 51.29 22.64 -10.24
C GLN A 188 49.83 22.88 -9.98
N GLU A 189 49.37 24.14 -9.97
CA GLU A 189 47.95 24.47 -9.76
C GLU A 189 47.07 23.85 -10.82
N THR A 190 47.51 23.81 -12.08
CA THR A 190 46.81 23.16 -13.19
C THR A 190 46.64 21.64 -13.01
N GLU A 191 47.59 20.96 -12.39
CA GLU A 191 47.53 19.53 -12.03
C GLU A 191 46.50 19.31 -10.93
N ILE A 192 46.50 20.16 -9.90
CA ILE A 192 45.54 20.09 -8.77
C ILE A 192 44.10 20.31 -9.27
N GLU A 193 43.89 21.34 -10.09
CA GLU A 193 42.58 21.60 -10.70
C GLU A 193 42.10 20.44 -11.57
N PHE A 194 42.96 19.86 -12.38
CA PHE A 194 42.64 18.71 -13.22
C PHE A 194 42.18 17.51 -12.39
N VAL A 195 42.95 17.13 -11.36
CA VAL A 195 42.61 16.00 -10.50
C VAL A 195 41.31 16.25 -9.74
N ASN A 196 41.06 17.48 -9.31
CA ASN A 196 39.84 17.86 -8.66
C ASN A 196 38.62 17.74 -9.61
N GLN A 197 38.75 18.13 -10.88
CA GLN A 197 37.72 17.94 -11.89
C GLN A 197 37.40 16.43 -12.12
N ILE A 198 38.46 15.60 -12.24
CA ILE A 198 38.29 14.13 -12.33
C ILE A 198 37.56 13.58 -11.11
N ALA A 199 37.93 13.98 -9.90
CA ALA A 199 37.30 13.52 -8.67
C ALA A 199 35.82 13.89 -8.61
N ASN A 200 35.45 15.10 -9.07
CA ASN A 200 34.05 15.53 -9.16
C ASN A 200 33.25 14.67 -10.14
N HIS A 201 33.80 14.31 -11.30
CA HIS A 201 33.13 13.41 -12.25
C HIS A 201 32.97 11.99 -11.69
N LEU A 202 34.00 11.47 -10.98
CA LEU A 202 33.89 10.18 -10.29
C LEU A 202 32.82 10.20 -9.18
N GLY A 203 32.70 11.32 -8.45
CA GLY A 203 31.63 11.53 -7.47
C GLY A 203 30.23 11.44 -8.08
N VAL A 204 30.03 12.03 -9.26
CA VAL A 204 28.78 11.90 -10.04
C VAL A 204 28.54 10.44 -10.44
N ALA A 205 29.57 9.72 -10.89
CA ALA A 205 29.48 8.29 -11.22
C ALA A 205 29.03 7.45 -10.02
N LEU A 206 29.63 7.67 -8.86
CA LEU A 206 29.30 7.01 -7.62
C LEU A 206 27.83 7.22 -7.23
N LYS A 207 27.36 8.47 -7.29
CA LYS A 207 25.95 8.78 -6.97
C LYS A 207 24.99 8.17 -7.96
N HIS A 208 25.33 8.19 -9.24
CA HIS A 208 24.50 7.58 -10.28
C HIS A 208 24.40 6.05 -10.09
N ALA A 209 25.49 5.37 -9.77
CA ALA A 209 25.49 3.94 -9.50
C ALA A 209 24.59 3.57 -8.30
N GLU A 210 24.65 4.34 -7.22
CA GLU A 210 23.79 4.17 -6.05
C GLU A 210 22.31 4.28 -6.44
N LEU A 211 21.93 5.39 -7.10
CA LEU A 211 20.54 5.63 -7.52
C LEU A 211 20.01 4.53 -8.46
N MET A 212 20.87 4.00 -9.34
CA MET A 212 20.49 2.91 -10.23
C MET A 212 20.24 1.60 -9.47
N LEU A 213 21.00 1.32 -8.42
CA LEU A 213 20.76 0.16 -7.55
C LEU A 213 19.44 0.30 -6.76
N GLU A 214 19.20 1.46 -6.17
CA GLU A 214 17.96 1.76 -5.46
C GLU A 214 16.75 1.63 -6.39
N LEU A 215 16.80 2.23 -7.58
CA LEU A 215 15.72 2.17 -8.56
C LEU A 215 15.43 0.73 -9.03
N ARG A 216 16.47 -0.08 -9.25
CA ARG A 216 16.30 -1.49 -9.62
C ARG A 216 15.61 -2.29 -8.51
N ALA A 217 15.97 -2.04 -7.26
CA ALA A 217 15.34 -2.68 -6.10
C ALA A 217 13.85 -2.29 -5.99
N GLU A 218 13.53 -1.00 -6.15
CA GLU A 218 12.15 -0.50 -6.14
C GLU A 218 11.31 -1.08 -7.28
N ILE A 219 11.86 -1.15 -8.50
CA ILE A 219 11.17 -1.76 -9.65
C ILE A 219 10.87 -3.24 -9.39
N ALA A 220 11.83 -3.98 -8.84
CA ALA A 220 11.63 -5.40 -8.53
C ALA A 220 10.53 -5.61 -7.48
N GLU A 221 10.49 -4.77 -6.44
CA GLU A 221 9.46 -4.80 -5.40
C GLU A 221 8.07 -4.48 -5.98
N ARG A 222 7.97 -3.42 -6.79
CA ARG A 222 6.71 -3.04 -7.47
C ARG A 222 6.19 -4.14 -8.38
N GLN A 223 7.07 -4.76 -9.18
CA GLN A 223 6.69 -5.87 -10.07
C GLN A 223 6.14 -7.05 -9.28
N GLN A 224 6.76 -7.39 -8.15
CA GLN A 224 6.29 -8.46 -7.28
C GLN A 224 4.93 -8.13 -6.63
N ALA A 225 4.73 -6.90 -6.18
CA ALA A 225 3.45 -6.44 -5.64
C ALA A 225 2.33 -6.48 -6.69
N GLU A 226 2.61 -6.05 -7.92
CA GLU A 226 1.66 -6.08 -9.02
C GLU A 226 1.25 -7.52 -9.39
N GLN A 227 2.20 -8.45 -9.47
CA GLN A 227 1.91 -9.86 -9.73
C GLN A 227 1.02 -10.47 -8.65
N ARG A 228 1.28 -10.15 -7.36
CA ARG A 228 0.43 -10.60 -6.24
C ARG A 228 -0.98 -10.03 -6.35
N ALA A 229 -1.12 -8.74 -6.67
CA ALA A 229 -2.42 -8.10 -6.84
C ALA A 229 -3.22 -8.69 -8.01
N GLN A 230 -2.58 -8.99 -9.13
CA GLN A 230 -3.20 -9.64 -10.29
C GLN A 230 -3.69 -11.06 -9.94
N SER A 231 -2.85 -11.87 -9.27
CA SER A 231 -3.23 -13.22 -8.83
C SER A 231 -4.41 -13.20 -7.86
N LEU A 232 -4.40 -12.29 -6.88
CA LEU A 232 -5.50 -12.13 -5.93
C LEU A 232 -6.80 -11.70 -6.62
N ASN A 233 -6.72 -10.77 -7.57
CA ASN A 233 -7.88 -10.30 -8.34
C ASN A 233 -8.48 -11.42 -9.20
N GLN A 234 -7.63 -12.26 -9.81
CA GLN A 234 -8.09 -13.42 -10.55
C GLN A 234 -8.81 -14.44 -9.65
N GLY A 235 -8.22 -14.74 -8.49
CA GLY A 235 -8.84 -15.63 -7.50
C GLY A 235 -10.18 -15.09 -6.98
N LEU A 236 -10.26 -13.78 -6.72
CA LEU A 236 -11.50 -13.13 -6.30
C LEU A 236 -12.59 -13.21 -7.37
N ARG A 237 -12.24 -12.96 -8.63
CA ARG A 237 -13.19 -13.09 -9.77
C ARG A 237 -13.72 -14.51 -9.90
N GLN A 238 -12.85 -15.51 -9.77
CA GLN A 238 -13.27 -16.92 -9.82
C GLN A 238 -14.22 -17.25 -8.67
N ALA A 239 -13.91 -16.82 -7.44
CA ALA A 239 -14.79 -17.03 -6.28
C ALA A 239 -16.15 -16.35 -6.43
N ILE A 240 -16.22 -15.16 -7.03
CA ILE A 240 -17.47 -14.48 -7.32
C ILE A 240 -18.33 -15.28 -8.33
N VAL A 241 -17.70 -15.82 -9.38
CA VAL A 241 -18.41 -16.65 -10.37
C VAL A 241 -18.97 -17.92 -9.73
N GLU A 242 -18.17 -18.62 -8.93
CA GLU A 242 -18.61 -19.83 -8.22
C GLU A 242 -19.74 -19.55 -7.22
N LEU A 243 -19.60 -18.50 -6.41
CA LEU A 243 -20.64 -18.06 -5.47
C LEU A 243 -21.95 -17.71 -6.19
N THR A 244 -21.85 -17.03 -7.32
CA THR A 244 -23.01 -16.66 -8.13
C THR A 244 -23.71 -17.89 -8.69
N ALA A 245 -22.94 -18.88 -9.19
CA ALA A 245 -23.47 -20.13 -9.72
C ALA A 245 -24.18 -20.95 -8.62
N VAL A 246 -23.52 -21.17 -7.48
CA VAL A 246 -24.10 -21.90 -6.33
C VAL A 246 -25.35 -21.20 -5.80
N ASN A 247 -25.33 -19.89 -5.74
CA ASN A 247 -26.49 -19.12 -5.30
C ASN A 247 -27.68 -19.27 -6.24
N LYS A 248 -27.43 -19.26 -7.56
CA LYS A 248 -28.47 -19.48 -8.60
C LYS A 248 -29.04 -20.91 -8.56
N GLU A 249 -28.20 -21.90 -8.30
CA GLU A 249 -28.61 -23.30 -8.15
C GLU A 249 -29.49 -23.49 -6.90
N LEU A 250 -29.12 -22.90 -5.76
CA LEU A 250 -29.90 -22.92 -4.54
C LEU A 250 -31.28 -22.26 -4.73
N GLU A 251 -31.36 -21.24 -5.59
CA GLU A 251 -32.64 -20.60 -5.97
C GLU A 251 -33.56 -21.54 -6.70
N ALA A 252 -33.03 -22.11 -7.79
CA ALA A 252 -33.80 -23.02 -8.61
C ALA A 252 -34.32 -24.22 -7.78
N PHE A 253 -33.44 -24.75 -6.90
CA PHE A 253 -33.80 -25.80 -5.96
C PHE A 253 -34.93 -25.37 -5.00
N SER A 254 -34.76 -24.20 -4.33
CA SER A 254 -35.77 -23.69 -3.37
C SER A 254 -37.14 -23.45 -4.03
N TYR A 255 -37.13 -22.92 -5.26
CA TYR A 255 -38.36 -22.71 -6.03
C TYR A 255 -39.02 -24.02 -6.41
N SER A 256 -38.28 -24.98 -6.97
CA SER A 256 -38.79 -26.28 -7.38
C SER A 256 -39.38 -27.06 -6.20
N VAL A 257 -38.64 -27.17 -5.10
CA VAL A 257 -39.08 -27.89 -3.90
C VAL A 257 -40.36 -27.24 -3.32
N SER A 258 -40.41 -25.92 -3.29
CA SER A 258 -41.61 -25.21 -2.78
C SER A 258 -42.83 -25.44 -3.65
N HIS A 259 -42.65 -25.43 -4.99
CA HIS A 259 -43.74 -25.73 -5.93
C HIS A 259 -44.24 -27.17 -5.73
N ASP A 260 -43.33 -28.14 -5.66
CA ASP A 260 -43.68 -29.56 -5.59
C ASP A 260 -44.28 -29.98 -4.23
N LEU A 261 -43.94 -29.24 -3.16
CA LEU A 261 -44.59 -29.43 -1.85
C LEU A 261 -45.98 -28.77 -1.78
N ARG A 262 -46.25 -27.70 -2.53
CA ARG A 262 -47.55 -26.99 -2.49
C ARG A 262 -48.69 -27.81 -3.08
N ALA A 263 -48.41 -28.62 -4.12
CA ALA A 263 -49.46 -29.43 -4.77
C ALA A 263 -50.04 -30.50 -3.85
N PRO A 264 -49.27 -31.38 -3.18
CA PRO A 264 -49.80 -32.37 -2.26
C PRO A 264 -50.47 -31.74 -1.03
N LEU A 265 -49.97 -30.60 -0.53
CA LEU A 265 -50.59 -29.89 0.59
C LEU A 265 -51.99 -29.37 0.22
N ARG A 266 -52.15 -28.80 -0.96
CA ARG A 266 -53.50 -28.37 -1.45
C ARG A 266 -54.46 -29.55 -1.55
N SER A 267 -53.98 -30.70 -2.02
CA SER A 267 -54.80 -31.91 -2.08
C SER A 267 -55.24 -32.40 -0.69
N ILE A 268 -54.31 -32.43 0.28
CA ILE A 268 -54.61 -32.83 1.67
C ILE A 268 -55.62 -31.86 2.31
N ASP A 269 -55.41 -30.53 2.15
CA ASP A 269 -56.35 -29.52 2.67
C ASP A 269 -57.73 -29.64 2.01
N GLY A 270 -57.77 -29.82 0.67
CA GLY A 270 -59.02 -29.94 -0.09
C GLY A 270 -59.82 -31.19 0.29
N PHE A 271 -59.20 -32.36 0.36
CA PHE A 271 -59.91 -33.58 0.79
C PHE A 271 -60.30 -33.54 2.26
N SER A 272 -59.51 -32.97 3.13
CA SER A 272 -59.87 -32.78 4.54
C SER A 272 -61.04 -31.80 4.70
N GLN A 273 -61.10 -30.75 3.85
CA GLN A 273 -62.18 -29.81 3.78
C GLN A 273 -63.48 -30.52 3.29
N ALA A 274 -63.41 -31.26 2.18
CA ALA A 274 -64.57 -32.00 1.62
C ALA A 274 -65.17 -32.99 2.62
N LEU A 275 -64.28 -33.71 3.35
CA LEU A 275 -64.77 -34.61 4.40
C LEU A 275 -65.49 -33.88 5.56
N LEU A 276 -65.06 -32.70 5.93
CA LEU A 276 -65.73 -31.87 6.95
C LEU A 276 -66.99 -31.24 6.43
N GLU A 277 -67.12 -30.96 5.13
CA GLU A 277 -68.31 -30.35 4.54
C GLU A 277 -69.41 -31.41 4.17
N ASP A 278 -68.96 -32.49 3.52
CA ASP A 278 -69.88 -33.46 2.92
C ASP A 278 -70.24 -34.65 3.85
N CYS A 279 -69.32 -34.95 4.81
CA CYS A 279 -69.49 -36.14 5.65
C CYS A 279 -69.50 -35.83 7.16
N ILE A 280 -69.78 -34.59 7.57
CA ILE A 280 -69.68 -34.14 8.96
C ILE A 280 -70.64 -34.97 9.89
N ASP A 281 -71.82 -35.31 9.41
CA ASP A 281 -72.77 -36.09 10.17
C ASP A 281 -72.40 -37.57 10.32
N GLN A 282 -71.43 -38.05 9.52
CA GLN A 282 -70.95 -39.44 9.56
C GLN A 282 -69.62 -39.54 10.41
N LEU A 283 -69.11 -38.44 10.83
CA LEU A 283 -67.88 -38.35 11.65
C LEU A 283 -68.25 -38.13 13.12
N ASP A 284 -67.62 -38.89 13.98
CA ASP A 284 -67.67 -38.61 15.42
C ASP A 284 -66.87 -37.36 15.76
N SER A 285 -66.97 -36.85 16.98
CA SER A 285 -66.28 -35.66 17.44
C SER A 285 -64.77 -35.80 17.38
N ILE A 286 -64.20 -37.01 17.48
CA ILE A 286 -62.79 -37.31 17.41
C ILE A 286 -62.30 -37.21 15.95
N GLY A 287 -63.03 -37.77 15.01
CA GLY A 287 -62.74 -37.70 13.57
C GLY A 287 -62.75 -36.26 13.05
N GLN A 288 -63.78 -35.48 13.50
CA GLN A 288 -63.87 -34.05 13.18
C GLN A 288 -62.66 -33.28 13.74
N ASP A 289 -62.20 -33.56 14.99
CA ASP A 289 -61.01 -32.95 15.57
C ASP A 289 -59.75 -33.34 14.79
N TYR A 290 -59.59 -34.60 14.40
CA TYR A 290 -58.48 -35.03 13.57
C TYR A 290 -58.38 -34.30 12.24
N LEU A 291 -59.49 -34.17 11.53
CA LEU A 291 -59.53 -33.43 10.25
C LEU A 291 -59.22 -31.95 10.43
N LYS A 292 -59.72 -31.29 11.49
CA LYS A 292 -59.35 -29.92 11.82
C LYS A 292 -57.86 -29.75 12.10
N ARG A 293 -57.24 -30.71 12.83
CA ARG A 293 -55.82 -30.70 13.10
C ARG A 293 -54.98 -30.93 11.84
N ILE A 294 -55.38 -31.85 10.96
CA ILE A 294 -54.73 -32.10 9.68
C ILE A 294 -54.74 -30.81 8.84
N ARG A 295 -55.93 -30.19 8.66
CA ARG A 295 -56.06 -28.93 7.93
C ARG A 295 -55.18 -27.82 8.50
N SER A 296 -55.21 -27.63 9.81
CA SER A 296 -54.39 -26.64 10.47
C SER A 296 -52.89 -26.90 10.26
N ALA A 297 -52.46 -28.16 10.25
CA ALA A 297 -51.06 -28.52 9.97
C ALA A 297 -50.67 -28.25 8.52
N THR A 298 -51.54 -28.61 7.57
CA THR A 298 -51.36 -28.43 6.13
C THR A 298 -51.28 -26.93 5.74
N GLN A 299 -52.21 -26.13 6.29
CA GLN A 299 -52.19 -24.67 6.08
C GLN A 299 -50.94 -24.02 6.65
N ARG A 300 -50.46 -24.46 7.83
CA ARG A 300 -49.17 -24.00 8.40
C ARG A 300 -48.00 -24.35 7.52
N MET A 301 -47.97 -25.58 6.94
CA MET A 301 -46.89 -25.97 6.01
C MET A 301 -46.93 -25.10 4.74
N GLY A 302 -48.11 -24.81 4.20
CA GLY A 302 -48.26 -23.88 3.08
C GLY A 302 -47.68 -22.49 3.39
N GLN A 303 -48.00 -21.93 4.55
CA GLN A 303 -47.49 -20.63 4.99
C GLN A 303 -45.97 -20.65 5.21
N LEU A 304 -45.41 -21.73 5.75
CA LEU A 304 -43.95 -21.87 5.90
C LEU A 304 -43.23 -21.84 4.54
N ILE A 305 -43.81 -22.52 3.53
CA ILE A 305 -43.26 -22.53 2.17
C ILE A 305 -43.31 -21.13 1.56
N ASP A 306 -44.43 -20.42 1.72
CA ASP A 306 -44.59 -19.06 1.21
C ASP A 306 -43.61 -18.08 1.88
N ASP A 307 -43.47 -18.16 3.19
CA ASP A 307 -42.52 -17.33 3.97
C ASP A 307 -41.08 -17.60 3.55
N LEU A 308 -40.71 -18.86 3.29
CA LEU A 308 -39.35 -19.25 2.82
C LEU A 308 -39.09 -18.69 1.42
N LEU A 309 -40.09 -18.79 0.52
CA LEU A 309 -39.96 -18.22 -0.82
C LEU A 309 -39.83 -16.69 -0.78
N ASN A 310 -40.59 -16.02 0.08
CA ASN A 310 -40.52 -14.58 0.25
C ASN A 310 -39.16 -14.15 0.81
N LEU A 311 -38.60 -14.87 1.80
CA LEU A 311 -37.27 -14.65 2.31
C LEU A 311 -36.20 -14.80 1.20
N SER A 312 -36.36 -15.80 0.32
CA SER A 312 -35.50 -16.01 -0.83
C SER A 312 -35.60 -14.87 -1.86
N ARG A 313 -36.83 -14.44 -2.20
CA ARG A 313 -37.08 -13.34 -3.16
C ARG A 313 -36.56 -11.99 -2.67
N VAL A 314 -36.85 -11.63 -1.41
CA VAL A 314 -36.34 -10.39 -0.80
C VAL A 314 -34.82 -10.30 -0.87
N THR A 315 -34.10 -11.41 -0.93
CA THR A 315 -32.66 -11.43 -1.01
C THR A 315 -32.12 -10.96 -2.38
N ARG A 316 -32.92 -11.04 -3.46
CA ARG A 316 -32.39 -11.12 -4.84
C ARG A 316 -33.03 -10.19 -5.87
N SER A 317 -34.28 -9.72 -5.65
CA SER A 317 -34.90 -8.76 -6.57
C SER A 317 -34.08 -7.49 -6.67
N ASP A 318 -33.88 -6.96 -7.86
CA ASP A 318 -33.30 -5.63 -8.02
C ASP A 318 -34.12 -4.62 -7.24
N MET A 319 -33.43 -3.77 -6.46
CA MET A 319 -34.10 -2.77 -5.64
C MET A 319 -34.48 -1.55 -6.50
N GLN A 320 -35.75 -1.16 -6.42
CA GLN A 320 -36.21 0.09 -7.02
C GLN A 320 -36.32 1.15 -5.93
N MET A 321 -35.30 2.02 -5.85
CA MET A 321 -35.20 3.02 -4.79
C MET A 321 -36.03 4.26 -5.13
N GLU A 322 -37.18 4.40 -4.44
CA GLU A 322 -38.11 5.52 -4.59
C GLU A 322 -38.35 6.21 -3.24
N GLU A 323 -38.98 7.39 -3.26
CA GLU A 323 -39.43 8.05 -2.04
C GLU A 323 -40.75 7.38 -1.57
N VAL A 324 -40.75 6.82 -0.37
CA VAL A 324 -41.85 6.04 0.19
C VAL A 324 -42.40 6.74 1.43
N ASP A 325 -43.71 7.01 1.42
CA ASP A 325 -44.44 7.49 2.61
C ASP A 325 -44.74 6.29 3.55
N LEU A 326 -43.86 6.13 4.54
CA LEU A 326 -43.96 5.07 5.55
C LEU A 326 -45.18 5.23 6.46
N SER A 327 -45.62 6.47 6.72
CA SER A 327 -46.80 6.76 7.52
C SER A 327 -48.08 6.26 6.82
N GLN A 328 -48.20 6.56 5.52
CA GLN A 328 -49.35 6.10 4.73
C GLN A 328 -49.35 4.57 4.58
N LEU A 329 -48.19 3.98 4.34
CA LEU A 329 -48.00 2.54 4.19
C LEU A 329 -48.38 1.81 5.49
N THR A 330 -47.90 2.28 6.64
CA THR A 330 -48.28 1.73 7.96
C THR A 330 -49.76 1.87 8.25
N SER A 331 -50.37 3.01 7.91
CA SER A 331 -51.81 3.24 8.10
C SER A 331 -52.68 2.26 7.31
N ARG A 332 -52.30 1.92 6.08
CA ARG A 332 -52.98 0.89 5.26
C ARG A 332 -52.87 -0.48 5.94
N ILE A 333 -51.69 -0.88 6.39
CA ILE A 333 -51.48 -2.15 7.09
C ILE A 333 -52.35 -2.23 8.36
N CYS A 334 -52.39 -1.17 9.15
CA CYS A 334 -53.25 -1.11 10.35
C CYS A 334 -54.74 -1.26 10.00
N THR A 335 -55.21 -0.62 8.92
CA THR A 335 -56.57 -0.74 8.44
C THR A 335 -56.92 -2.18 8.06
N ASP A 336 -56.01 -2.87 7.37
CA ASP A 336 -56.20 -4.25 6.96
C ASP A 336 -56.19 -5.21 8.16
N LEU A 337 -55.32 -4.99 9.15
CA LEU A 337 -55.28 -5.73 10.41
C LEU A 337 -56.59 -5.56 11.17
N GLN A 338 -57.11 -4.34 11.28
CA GLN A 338 -58.42 -4.07 11.96
C GLN A 338 -59.59 -4.72 11.23
N ARG A 339 -59.59 -4.71 9.90
CA ARG A 339 -60.63 -5.38 9.08
C ARG A 339 -60.60 -6.91 9.25
N SER A 340 -59.43 -7.50 9.48
CA SER A 340 -59.30 -8.95 9.69
C SER A 340 -59.96 -9.44 10.99
N GLN A 341 -60.02 -8.56 12.01
CA GLN A 341 -60.62 -8.85 13.31
C GLN A 341 -61.42 -7.62 13.83
N PRO A 342 -62.64 -7.36 13.29
CA PRO A 342 -63.39 -6.15 13.60
C PRO A 342 -63.77 -5.98 15.08
N GLN A 343 -63.86 -7.08 15.82
CA GLN A 343 -64.23 -7.10 17.23
C GLN A 343 -63.12 -6.67 18.15
N ARG A 344 -61.90 -6.63 17.65
CA ARG A 344 -60.72 -6.30 18.45
C ARG A 344 -60.50 -4.79 18.46
N GLN A 345 -60.32 -4.23 19.68
CA GLN A 345 -60.02 -2.82 19.86
C GLN A 345 -58.53 -2.65 20.09
N VAL A 346 -57.86 -1.89 19.22
CA VAL A 346 -56.43 -1.55 19.32
C VAL A 346 -56.28 -0.07 19.03
N GLU A 347 -55.54 0.63 19.91
CA GLU A 347 -55.12 2.00 19.67
C GLU A 347 -53.90 2.03 18.77
N PHE A 348 -54.02 2.57 17.57
CA PHE A 348 -52.89 2.81 16.68
C PHE A 348 -52.43 4.25 16.76
N VAL A 349 -51.18 4.47 17.04
CA VAL A 349 -50.53 5.79 17.06
C VAL A 349 -49.47 5.82 15.98
N ILE A 350 -49.76 6.51 14.88
CA ILE A 350 -48.86 6.59 13.73
C ILE A 350 -48.43 8.03 13.58
N GLN A 351 -47.10 8.27 13.65
CA GLN A 351 -46.51 9.58 13.39
C GLN A 351 -46.68 9.92 11.90
N SER A 352 -47.23 11.10 11.60
CA SER A 352 -47.47 11.56 10.22
C SER A 352 -46.18 12.12 9.59
N GLY A 353 -46.10 12.05 8.23
CA GLY A 353 -45.06 12.70 7.45
C GLY A 353 -43.69 11.99 7.48
N LEU A 354 -43.66 10.70 7.82
CA LEU A 354 -42.44 9.91 7.76
C LEU A 354 -42.26 9.39 6.34
N CYS A 355 -41.30 9.98 5.60
CA CYS A 355 -40.89 9.56 4.27
C CYS A 355 -39.43 9.16 4.29
N ASP A 356 -39.06 8.16 3.50
CA ASP A 356 -37.66 7.77 3.28
C ASP A 356 -37.47 7.15 1.90
N ARG A 357 -36.21 7.06 1.45
CA ARG A 357 -35.87 6.49 0.16
C ARG A 357 -35.59 4.99 0.27
N GLY A 358 -36.38 4.17 -0.39
CA GLY A 358 -36.23 2.72 -0.36
C GLY A 358 -37.09 2.02 -1.41
N ASP A 359 -37.04 0.69 -1.43
CA ASP A 359 -37.88 -0.12 -2.29
C ASP A 359 -39.28 -0.27 -1.67
N PRO A 360 -40.35 0.25 -2.32
CA PRO A 360 -41.69 0.26 -1.75
C PRO A 360 -42.22 -1.12 -1.36
N HIS A 361 -41.93 -2.13 -2.19
CA HIS A 361 -42.42 -3.51 -1.93
C HIS A 361 -41.70 -4.14 -0.75
N MET A 362 -40.37 -3.93 -0.66
CA MET A 362 -39.58 -4.44 0.46
C MET A 362 -39.94 -3.74 1.77
N LEU A 363 -40.13 -2.41 1.76
CA LEU A 363 -40.54 -1.65 2.93
C LEU A 363 -41.94 -2.04 3.38
N GLN A 364 -42.85 -2.38 2.45
CA GLN A 364 -44.15 -2.96 2.79
C GLN A 364 -43.96 -4.29 3.52
N ILE A 365 -43.14 -5.22 3.02
CA ILE A 365 -42.87 -6.50 3.68
C ILE A 365 -42.27 -6.29 5.09
N LEU A 366 -41.35 -5.32 5.25
CA LEU A 366 -40.79 -4.97 6.55
C LEU A 366 -41.84 -4.55 7.55
N LEU A 367 -42.68 -3.55 7.16
CA LEU A 367 -43.70 -2.99 8.04
C LEU A 367 -44.81 -3.99 8.33
N GLU A 368 -45.24 -4.79 7.34
CA GLU A 368 -46.20 -5.89 7.56
C GLU A 368 -45.68 -6.87 8.62
N ASN A 369 -44.44 -7.32 8.53
CA ASN A 369 -43.87 -8.25 9.51
C ASN A 369 -43.80 -7.65 10.91
N LEU A 370 -43.40 -6.38 11.07
CA LEU A 370 -43.31 -5.72 12.36
C LEU A 370 -44.70 -5.44 12.95
N MET A 371 -45.62 -4.91 12.14
CA MET A 371 -46.99 -4.58 12.57
C MET A 371 -47.82 -5.84 12.90
N GLN A 372 -47.68 -6.90 12.11
CA GLN A 372 -48.32 -8.19 12.40
C GLN A 372 -47.83 -8.81 13.71
N ASN A 373 -46.53 -8.67 14.01
CA ASN A 373 -45.95 -9.10 15.29
C ASN A 373 -46.52 -8.29 16.44
N ALA A 374 -46.57 -6.97 16.35
CA ALA A 374 -47.16 -6.09 17.36
C ALA A 374 -48.67 -6.43 17.56
N TRP A 375 -49.41 -6.61 16.47
CA TRP A 375 -50.79 -7.05 16.52
C TRP A 375 -50.99 -8.40 17.21
N LYS A 376 -50.18 -9.38 16.88
CA LYS A 376 -50.22 -10.72 17.46
C LYS A 376 -49.89 -10.73 18.96
N PHE A 377 -48.83 -10.09 19.38
CA PHE A 377 -48.34 -10.13 20.77
C PHE A 377 -49.14 -9.25 21.74
N THR A 378 -49.99 -8.34 21.22
CA THR A 378 -50.95 -7.56 21.99
C THR A 378 -52.32 -8.23 22.07
N SER A 379 -52.55 -9.44 21.49
CA SER A 379 -53.84 -10.07 21.36
C SER A 379 -54.57 -10.37 22.69
N ARG A 380 -53.80 -10.48 23.79
CA ARG A 380 -54.35 -10.73 25.15
C ARG A 380 -54.50 -9.45 25.99
N ASN A 381 -54.08 -8.31 25.45
CA ASN A 381 -54.18 -7.05 26.15
C ASN A 381 -55.50 -6.34 25.79
N PRO A 382 -56.42 -6.10 26.76
CA PRO A 382 -57.68 -5.41 26.49
C PRO A 382 -57.50 -3.92 26.12
N GLN A 383 -56.36 -3.34 26.47
CA GLN A 383 -55.96 -1.96 26.12
C GLN A 383 -54.74 -1.99 25.18
N ALA A 384 -54.85 -2.76 24.10
CA ALA A 384 -53.78 -2.92 23.15
C ALA A 384 -53.43 -1.59 22.48
N LYS A 385 -52.15 -1.25 22.48
CA LYS A 385 -51.58 -0.05 21.83
C LYS A 385 -50.41 -0.41 20.98
N ILE A 386 -50.37 0.09 19.74
CA ILE A 386 -49.29 -0.12 18.76
C ILE A 386 -48.88 1.25 18.22
N GLU A 387 -47.62 1.58 18.33
CA GLU A 387 -47.07 2.87 17.92
C GLU A 387 -46.05 2.68 16.77
N PHE A 388 -46.12 3.52 15.74
CA PHE A 388 -45.11 3.65 14.70
C PHE A 388 -44.62 5.09 14.66
N GLY A 389 -43.32 5.30 14.68
CA GLY A 389 -42.71 6.63 14.70
C GLY A 389 -41.25 6.61 14.34
N ALA A 390 -40.63 7.77 14.40
CA ALA A 390 -39.20 7.96 14.21
C ALA A 390 -38.59 8.81 15.31
N ILE A 391 -37.34 8.51 15.67
CA ILE A 391 -36.51 9.26 16.58
C ILE A 391 -35.40 9.92 15.77
N ALA A 392 -35.28 11.24 15.85
CA ALA A 392 -34.20 11.97 15.24
C ALA A 392 -32.91 11.69 16.04
N GLN A 393 -31.86 11.27 15.35
CA GLN A 393 -30.50 11.15 15.90
C GLN A 393 -29.63 12.35 15.48
N SER A 394 -28.57 12.59 16.25
CA SER A 394 -27.56 13.63 15.94
C SER A 394 -26.82 13.37 14.62
N SER A 395 -26.83 12.14 14.13
CA SER A 395 -26.28 11.73 12.82
C SER A 395 -27.11 12.18 11.62
N GLY A 396 -28.37 12.64 11.83
CA GLY A 396 -29.30 13.01 10.76
C GLY A 396 -30.05 11.83 10.14
N ILE A 397 -29.71 10.57 10.45
CA ILE A 397 -30.41 9.38 9.97
C ILE A 397 -31.55 9.06 10.96
N PRO A 398 -32.82 8.98 10.49
CA PRO A 398 -33.93 8.67 11.35
C PRO A 398 -33.88 7.21 11.81
N VAL A 399 -34.17 6.96 13.08
CA VAL A 399 -34.43 5.63 13.62
C VAL A 399 -35.92 5.44 13.72
N TYR A 400 -36.44 4.59 12.87
CA TYR A 400 -37.83 4.19 12.91
C TYR A 400 -38.07 3.15 13.97
N PHE A 401 -39.28 3.15 14.57
CA PHE A 401 -39.66 2.15 15.56
C PHE A 401 -41.12 1.69 15.41
N VAL A 402 -41.34 0.42 15.72
CA VAL A 402 -42.63 -0.15 16.00
C VAL A 402 -42.64 -0.60 17.45
N ARG A 403 -43.53 -0.02 18.27
CA ARG A 403 -43.69 -0.32 19.71
C ARG A 403 -45.05 -0.90 19.99
N ASP A 404 -45.10 -1.93 20.81
CA ASP A 404 -46.30 -2.52 21.33
C ASP A 404 -46.28 -2.63 22.86
N ASN A 405 -47.48 -2.67 23.48
CA ASN A 405 -47.66 -2.91 24.91
C ASN A 405 -48.13 -4.36 25.19
N GLY A 406 -47.64 -5.32 24.41
CA GLY A 406 -47.98 -6.73 24.50
C GLY A 406 -47.23 -7.49 25.57
N VAL A 407 -47.03 -8.79 25.35
CA VAL A 407 -46.37 -9.68 26.32
C VAL A 407 -44.86 -9.45 26.47
N GLY A 408 -44.24 -8.75 25.55
CA GLY A 408 -42.78 -8.51 25.55
C GLY A 408 -41.96 -9.80 25.43
N PHE A 409 -40.66 -9.67 25.71
CA PHE A 409 -39.74 -10.81 25.71
C PHE A 409 -38.53 -10.55 26.63
N ASP A 410 -37.80 -11.63 26.99
CA ASP A 410 -36.58 -11.54 27.77
C ASP A 410 -35.39 -11.20 26.86
N MET A 411 -34.65 -10.10 27.14
CA MET A 411 -33.51 -9.62 26.40
C MET A 411 -32.33 -10.62 26.34
N ALA A 412 -32.29 -11.60 27.23
CA ALA A 412 -31.32 -12.70 27.13
C ALA A 412 -31.41 -13.49 25.81
N TYR A 413 -32.58 -13.43 25.15
CA TYR A 413 -32.80 -14.08 23.85
C TYR A 413 -32.69 -13.15 22.65
N ASN A 414 -32.25 -11.91 22.81
CA ASN A 414 -32.19 -10.93 21.73
C ASN A 414 -31.39 -11.44 20.50
N ASN A 415 -30.31 -12.16 20.72
CA ASN A 415 -29.46 -12.74 19.66
C ASN A 415 -30.16 -13.82 18.80
N LYS A 416 -31.33 -14.30 19.22
CA LYS A 416 -32.11 -15.33 18.53
C LYS A 416 -33.32 -14.75 17.76
N LEU A 417 -33.75 -13.52 18.05
CA LEU A 417 -34.95 -12.90 17.51
C LEU A 417 -34.99 -12.85 15.98
N PHE A 418 -33.88 -12.54 15.36
CA PHE A 418 -33.75 -12.35 13.91
C PHE A 418 -33.26 -13.61 13.16
N LYS A 419 -33.02 -14.73 13.87
CA LYS A 419 -32.66 -15.99 13.22
C LYS A 419 -33.90 -16.68 12.65
N PRO A 420 -33.83 -17.20 11.41
CA PRO A 420 -34.96 -17.96 10.82
C PRO A 420 -35.39 -19.14 11.71
N PHE A 421 -36.67 -19.40 11.77
CA PHE A 421 -37.30 -20.50 12.54
C PHE A 421 -37.10 -20.42 14.06
N GLN A 422 -36.62 -19.31 14.60
CA GLN A 422 -36.51 -19.10 16.06
C GLN A 422 -37.80 -18.44 16.59
N ARG A 423 -38.22 -18.91 17.77
CA ARG A 423 -39.42 -18.43 18.46
C ARG A 423 -39.14 -18.33 19.95
N LEU A 424 -39.62 -17.27 20.59
CA LEU A 424 -39.47 -17.06 22.03
C LEU A 424 -40.73 -17.48 22.82
N HIS A 425 -41.88 -17.49 22.17
CA HIS A 425 -43.17 -17.90 22.77
C HIS A 425 -43.66 -19.22 22.20
N GLY A 426 -44.42 -20.01 23.00
CA GLY A 426 -44.93 -21.30 22.64
C GLY A 426 -45.98 -21.24 21.49
N MET A 427 -46.09 -22.35 20.74
CA MET A 427 -47.04 -22.44 19.59
C MET A 427 -48.51 -22.29 20.01
N GLN A 428 -48.86 -22.72 21.22
CA GLN A 428 -50.21 -22.63 21.74
C GLN A 428 -50.56 -21.22 22.23
N GLU A 429 -49.56 -20.40 22.51
CA GLU A 429 -49.75 -19.04 23.01
C GLU A 429 -49.91 -18.02 21.89
N PHE A 430 -49.02 -18.07 20.89
CA PHE A 430 -49.04 -17.15 19.76
C PHE A 430 -48.74 -17.88 18.44
N PRO A 431 -49.57 -17.81 17.42
CA PRO A 431 -49.31 -18.47 16.13
C PRO A 431 -48.18 -17.78 15.37
N GLY A 432 -47.41 -18.54 14.54
CA GLY A 432 -46.39 -17.99 13.64
C GLY A 432 -45.19 -18.92 13.42
N ASN A 433 -44.46 -18.68 12.34
CA ASN A 433 -43.44 -19.58 11.80
C ASN A 433 -41.98 -19.18 12.16
N GLY A 434 -41.77 -18.03 12.77
CA GLY A 434 -40.42 -17.55 13.16
C GLY A 434 -39.57 -17.07 11.97
N ILE A 435 -40.17 -16.71 10.84
CA ILE A 435 -39.49 -16.23 9.64
C ILE A 435 -39.62 -14.70 9.48
N GLY A 436 -40.72 -14.11 9.95
CA GLY A 436 -41.05 -12.69 9.72
C GLY A 436 -39.93 -11.70 10.15
N LEU A 437 -39.37 -11.88 11.36
CA LEU A 437 -38.27 -11.00 11.82
C LEU A 437 -36.97 -11.23 11.05
N ALA A 438 -36.69 -12.45 10.57
CA ALA A 438 -35.54 -12.71 9.70
C ALA A 438 -35.75 -12.04 8.33
N THR A 439 -36.97 -12.01 7.81
CA THR A 439 -37.34 -11.27 6.58
C THR A 439 -37.16 -9.76 6.80
N ALA A 440 -37.67 -9.23 7.91
CA ALA A 440 -37.48 -7.82 8.27
C ALA A 440 -36.00 -7.42 8.34
N GLN A 441 -35.15 -8.23 9.00
CA GLN A 441 -33.70 -8.00 9.05
C GLN A 441 -33.06 -8.01 7.66
N ARG A 442 -33.54 -8.91 6.77
CA ARG A 442 -33.00 -9.01 5.42
C ARG A 442 -33.32 -7.78 4.59
N VAL A 443 -34.58 -7.30 4.68
CA VAL A 443 -35.00 -6.05 4.03
C VAL A 443 -34.16 -4.88 4.48
N VAL A 444 -34.03 -4.69 5.79
CA VAL A 444 -33.27 -3.59 6.36
C VAL A 444 -31.78 -3.63 5.90
N ARG A 445 -31.14 -4.81 5.96
CA ARG A 445 -29.74 -4.97 5.49
C ARG A 445 -29.58 -4.68 4.01
N ARG A 446 -30.56 -5.00 3.19
CA ARG A 446 -30.50 -4.66 1.75
C ARG A 446 -30.58 -3.17 1.48
N HIS A 447 -31.23 -2.42 2.36
CA HIS A 447 -31.23 -0.95 2.31
C HIS A 447 -30.00 -0.31 2.94
N GLY A 448 -29.03 -1.13 3.43
CA GLY A 448 -27.83 -0.63 4.12
C GLY A 448 -28.10 -0.21 5.58
N GLY A 449 -29.23 -0.59 6.15
CA GLY A 449 -29.60 -0.23 7.50
C GLY A 449 -29.34 -1.33 8.54
N ARG A 450 -29.72 -1.06 9.77
CA ARG A 450 -29.68 -2.01 10.90
C ARG A 450 -31.04 -2.16 11.57
N VAL A 451 -31.30 -3.33 12.17
CA VAL A 451 -32.51 -3.62 12.95
C VAL A 451 -32.12 -4.21 14.29
N TRP A 452 -32.82 -3.78 15.36
CA TRP A 452 -32.66 -4.30 16.70
C TRP A 452 -33.98 -4.21 17.47
N ALA A 453 -34.03 -4.78 18.66
CA ALA A 453 -35.23 -4.76 19.48
C ALA A 453 -34.88 -4.58 20.96
N GLU A 454 -35.81 -3.97 21.67
CA GLU A 454 -35.84 -3.85 23.13
C GLU A 454 -37.18 -4.38 23.64
N GLY A 455 -37.17 -5.14 24.71
CA GLY A 455 -38.38 -5.72 25.26
C GLY A 455 -38.24 -6.04 26.74
N MET A 456 -39.39 -6.07 27.42
CA MET A 456 -39.48 -6.51 28.80
C MET A 456 -40.75 -7.37 28.97
N VAL A 457 -40.60 -8.50 29.62
CA VAL A 457 -41.72 -9.44 29.82
C VAL A 457 -42.86 -8.72 30.56
N GLY A 458 -44.08 -8.76 29.97
CA GLY A 458 -45.29 -8.12 30.47
C GLY A 458 -45.38 -6.60 30.24
N GLN A 459 -44.40 -5.97 29.59
CA GLN A 459 -44.41 -4.52 29.34
C GLN A 459 -44.39 -4.16 27.85
N GLY A 460 -44.29 -5.18 26.95
CA GLY A 460 -44.26 -4.99 25.52
C GLY A 460 -42.86 -5.01 24.91
N ALA A 461 -42.80 -4.69 23.60
CA ALA A 461 -41.57 -4.66 22.83
C ALA A 461 -41.50 -3.42 21.93
N THR A 462 -40.29 -3.03 21.59
CA THR A 462 -39.99 -2.00 20.58
C THR A 462 -38.96 -2.54 19.59
N PHE A 463 -39.32 -2.56 18.33
CA PHE A 463 -38.43 -2.93 17.23
C PHE A 463 -37.99 -1.66 16.53
N PHE A 464 -36.69 -1.46 16.44
CA PHE A 464 -36.08 -0.30 15.82
C PHE A 464 -35.42 -0.69 14.50
N PHE A 465 -35.44 0.20 13.52
CA PHE A 465 -34.71 0.01 12.27
C PHE A 465 -34.29 1.34 11.64
N THR A 466 -33.22 1.29 10.81
CA THR A 466 -32.78 2.37 9.91
C THR A 466 -32.86 1.87 8.47
N ILE A 467 -33.01 2.78 7.50
CA ILE A 467 -33.02 2.46 6.05
C ILE A 467 -31.66 2.73 5.41
N ALA A 468 -30.78 3.49 6.08
CA ALA A 468 -29.38 3.70 5.72
C ALA A 468 -28.49 3.55 6.95
N GLU A 469 -27.20 3.23 6.76
CA GLU A 469 -26.18 3.32 7.82
C GLU A 469 -25.47 4.66 7.76
N GLU A 470 -25.00 5.13 8.95
CA GLU A 470 -23.97 6.17 8.99
C GLU A 470 -22.75 5.67 8.20
N GLU A 471 -22.30 6.41 7.19
CA GLU A 471 -20.94 6.26 6.72
C GLU A 471 -20.03 6.62 7.90
N VAL A 472 -19.51 5.61 8.57
CA VAL A 472 -18.42 5.79 9.53
C VAL A 472 -17.25 6.29 8.69
N GLY A 473 -17.06 7.61 8.68
CA GLY A 473 -15.90 8.24 8.05
C GLY A 473 -14.64 7.58 8.61
N THR A 474 -13.95 6.84 7.74
CA THR A 474 -12.61 6.26 7.99
C THR A 474 -11.56 7.35 7.92
#